data_b53d4216bfa0b1edebfb337da45342df
#
_entry.id   b53d4216bfa0b1edebfb337da45342df
#
_cell.length_a   1.000
_cell.length_b   1.000
_cell.length_c   1.000
_cell.angle_alpha   90.00
_cell.angle_beta   90.00
_cell.angle_gamma   90.00
#
_symmetry.space_group_name_H-M   'P 1'
#
loop_
_entity.id
_entity.type
_entity.pdbx_description
1 polymer ?
#
loop_
_entity_poly.entity_id
_entity_poly.type
_entity_poly.pdbx_seq_one_letter_code
_entity_poly.pdbx_strand_id
1 'polypeptide(L)'
;MKFSCEKALLQAAISTTSRAVSPKSSIPALEGILLEAGSDLRLTGYNLETGIRTIVPADIREEGTLVLGARLFGEIVRKLPDDIVTFQSENYMVNIKCGMSEFNILGTDPEEFP
;
A
#
# COMPACT_ATOMS: atom_id res chain seq x y z
N MET A 1 -5.82 9.05 -5.86
CA MET A 1 -5.38 7.70 -6.27
C MET A 1 -6.58 6.76 -6.32
N LYS A 2 -6.70 6.04 -7.42
CA LYS A 2 -7.77 5.05 -7.54
C LYS A 2 -7.30 3.92 -8.44
N PHE A 3 -7.37 2.69 -7.94
CA PHE A 3 -6.99 1.51 -8.71
C PHE A 3 -7.75 0.26 -8.23
N SER A 4 -7.70 -0.78 -9.03
CA SER A 4 -8.17 -2.10 -8.63
C SER A 4 -7.14 -3.16 -9.03
N CYS A 5 -7.05 -4.20 -8.23
CA CYS A 5 -6.13 -5.31 -8.45
C CYS A 5 -6.62 -6.55 -7.72
N GLU A 6 -6.04 -7.70 -8.02
CA GLU A 6 -6.36 -8.93 -7.33
C GLU A 6 -5.76 -8.94 -5.93
N LYS A 7 -6.56 -9.37 -4.95
CA LYS A 7 -6.13 -9.46 -3.56
C LYS A 7 -4.85 -10.27 -3.38
N ALA A 8 -4.76 -11.42 -4.03
CA ALA A 8 -3.60 -12.31 -3.89
C ALA A 8 -2.30 -11.62 -4.32
N LEU A 9 -2.34 -10.86 -5.41
CA LEU A 9 -1.17 -10.15 -5.92
C LEU A 9 -0.78 -8.99 -5.01
N LEU A 10 -1.76 -8.26 -4.50
CA LEU A 10 -1.53 -7.17 -3.57
C LEU A 10 -0.94 -7.69 -2.25
N GLN A 11 -1.50 -8.77 -1.72
CA GLN A 11 -1.01 -9.38 -0.49
C GLN A 11 0.43 -9.85 -0.61
N ALA A 12 0.77 -10.50 -1.73
CA ALA A 12 2.13 -10.95 -1.98
C ALA A 12 3.12 -9.77 -2.04
N ALA A 13 2.72 -8.68 -2.70
CA ALA A 13 3.55 -7.48 -2.79
C ALA A 13 3.76 -6.83 -1.43
N ILE A 14 2.72 -6.74 -0.61
CA ILE A 14 2.83 -6.20 0.75
C ILE A 14 3.79 -7.06 1.59
N SER A 15 3.65 -8.37 1.53
CA SER A 15 4.52 -9.28 2.28
C SER A 15 5.99 -9.12 1.87
N THR A 16 6.23 -9.00 0.57
CA THR A 16 7.58 -8.84 0.04
C THR A 16 8.20 -7.51 0.48
N THR A 17 7.49 -6.40 0.29
CA THR A 17 8.01 -5.08 0.64
C THR A 17 8.15 -4.87 2.14
N SER A 18 7.30 -5.52 2.93
CA SER A 18 7.36 -5.42 4.39
C SER A 18 8.66 -5.96 4.98
N ARG A 19 9.37 -6.81 4.26
CA ARG A 19 10.68 -7.32 4.69
C ARG A 19 11.72 -6.20 4.82
N ALA A 20 11.55 -5.10 4.10
CA ALA A 20 12.43 -3.94 4.17
C ALA A 20 11.83 -2.81 5.03
N VAL A 21 10.69 -3.04 5.67
CA VAL A 21 10.08 -2.03 6.54
C VAL A 21 10.59 -2.18 7.97
N SER A 22 10.94 -1.05 8.59
CA SER A 22 11.36 -1.05 9.98
C SER A 22 10.14 -1.06 10.89
N PRO A 23 10.02 -1.98 11.86
CA PRO A 23 8.87 -1.98 12.79
C PRO A 23 8.90 -0.80 13.76
N LYS A 24 10.07 -0.20 13.97
CA LYS A 24 10.25 1.02 14.76
C LYS A 24 11.36 1.85 14.11
N SER A 25 11.04 3.08 13.77
CA SER A 25 12.00 3.98 13.14
C SER A 25 11.89 5.38 13.75
N SER A 26 13.03 6.08 13.80
CA SER A 26 13.04 7.50 14.14
C SER A 26 12.40 8.35 13.03
N ILE A 27 12.23 7.77 11.84
CA ILE A 27 11.51 8.37 10.72
C ILE A 27 10.20 7.58 10.56
N PRO A 28 9.06 8.10 11.07
CA PRO A 28 7.80 7.33 11.06
C PRO A 28 7.35 6.83 9.69
N ALA A 29 7.64 7.56 8.63
CA ALA A 29 7.27 7.16 7.27
C ALA A 29 7.89 5.82 6.88
N LEU A 30 9.02 5.43 7.46
CA LEU A 30 9.69 4.16 7.15
C LEU A 30 9.02 2.95 7.79
N GLU A 31 8.04 3.16 8.69
CA GLU A 31 7.19 2.09 9.20
C GLU A 31 6.05 1.78 8.23
N GLY A 32 5.97 2.52 7.13
CA GLY A 32 4.97 2.37 6.10
C GLY A 32 5.54 1.87 4.78
N ILE A 33 4.61 1.60 3.89
CA ILE A 33 4.89 1.24 2.50
C ILE A 33 4.50 2.43 1.64
N LEU A 34 5.40 2.84 0.75
CA LEU A 34 5.11 3.86 -0.24
C LEU A 34 4.33 3.20 -1.38
N LEU A 35 3.13 3.74 -1.67
CA LEU A 35 2.33 3.33 -2.80
C LEU A 35 2.40 4.42 -3.87
N GLU A 36 2.75 4.00 -5.07
CA GLU A 36 2.81 4.90 -6.24
C GLU A 36 1.97 4.29 -7.36
N ALA A 37 0.87 4.94 -7.69
CA ALA A 37 0.02 4.56 -8.81
C ALA A 37 0.27 5.53 -9.97
N GLY A 38 0.88 5.02 -11.01
CA GLY A 38 1.20 5.78 -12.23
C GLY A 38 0.87 4.92 -13.43
N SER A 39 1.86 4.65 -14.29
CA SER A 39 1.67 3.69 -15.39
C SER A 39 1.50 2.26 -14.86
N ASP A 40 2.02 1.99 -13.67
CA ASP A 40 1.82 0.75 -12.94
C ASP A 40 1.64 1.08 -11.45
N LEU A 41 1.33 0.08 -10.64
CA LEU A 41 1.25 0.23 -9.20
C LEU A 41 2.55 -0.30 -8.60
N ARG A 42 3.22 0.54 -7.82
CA ARG A 42 4.47 0.19 -7.16
C ARG A 42 4.34 0.32 -5.65
N LEU A 43 4.84 -0.69 -4.96
CA LEU A 43 4.96 -0.69 -3.51
C LEU A 43 6.44 -0.69 -3.16
N THR A 44 6.85 0.20 -2.26
CA THR A 44 8.25 0.31 -1.83
C THR A 44 8.33 0.28 -0.32
N GLY A 45 9.21 -0.57 0.21
CA GLY A 45 9.64 -0.58 1.61
C GLY A 45 11.11 -0.19 1.69
N TYR A 46 11.48 0.57 2.71
CA TYR A 46 12.85 1.06 2.83
C TYR A 46 13.20 1.31 4.31
N ASN A 47 14.36 0.84 4.75
CA ASN A 47 14.82 0.99 6.12
C ASN A 47 16.18 1.69 6.23
N LEU A 48 16.58 2.44 5.19
CA LEU A 48 17.85 3.14 5.04
C LEU A 48 19.02 2.22 4.64
N GLU A 49 18.88 0.92 4.78
CA GLU A 49 19.90 -0.06 4.39
C GLU A 49 19.44 -0.92 3.22
N THR A 50 18.19 -1.35 3.27
CA THR A 50 17.59 -2.22 2.27
C THR A 50 16.33 -1.59 1.73
N GLY A 51 16.19 -1.56 0.41
CA GLY A 51 14.96 -1.13 -0.26
C GLY A 51 14.42 -2.27 -1.09
N ILE A 52 13.10 -2.48 -1.04
CA ILE A 52 12.41 -3.46 -1.87
C ILE A 52 11.28 -2.74 -2.59
N ARG A 53 11.26 -2.85 -3.92
CA ARG A 53 10.18 -2.31 -4.74
C ARG A 53 9.52 -3.47 -5.47
N THR A 54 8.21 -3.52 -5.42
CA THR A 54 7.42 -4.55 -6.10
C THR A 54 6.39 -3.88 -6.97
N ILE A 55 6.21 -4.39 -8.19
CA ILE A 55 5.20 -3.92 -9.13
C ILE A 55 4.02 -4.87 -9.05
N VAL A 56 2.82 -4.31 -8.90
CA VAL A 56 1.57 -5.06 -8.84
C VAL A 56 0.77 -4.78 -10.11
N PRO A 57 0.36 -5.81 -10.85
CA PRO A 57 -0.57 -5.63 -11.95
C PRO A 57 -1.87 -5.03 -11.43
N ALA A 58 -2.26 -3.88 -11.97
CA ALA A 58 -3.43 -3.14 -11.49
C ALA A 58 -4.06 -2.34 -12.62
N ASP A 59 -5.36 -2.11 -12.49
CA ASP A 59 -6.10 -1.18 -13.34
C ASP A 59 -6.12 0.17 -12.63
N ILE A 60 -5.32 1.11 -13.13
CA ILE A 60 -5.18 2.43 -12.49
C ILE A 60 -6.10 3.42 -13.16
N ARG A 61 -7.00 4.00 -12.37
CA ARG A 61 -7.98 4.99 -12.82
C ARG A 61 -7.55 6.41 -12.51
N GLU A 62 -6.91 6.63 -11.38
CA GLU A 62 -6.39 7.93 -10.98
C GLU A 62 -5.00 7.73 -10.37
N GLU A 63 -4.04 8.48 -10.86
CA GLU A 63 -2.68 8.44 -10.34
C GLU A 63 -2.59 9.07 -8.95
N GLY A 64 -1.54 8.75 -8.24
CA GLY A 64 -1.29 9.32 -6.92
C GLY A 64 -0.20 8.59 -6.19
N THR A 65 0.17 9.15 -5.04
CA THR A 65 1.21 8.61 -4.19
C THR A 65 0.84 8.88 -2.73
N LEU A 66 1.01 7.86 -1.89
CA LEU A 66 0.83 8.00 -0.44
C LEU A 66 1.57 6.89 0.29
N VAL A 67 1.66 7.04 1.61
CA VAL A 67 2.28 6.03 2.48
C VAL A 67 1.20 5.43 3.38
N LEU A 68 1.16 4.12 3.49
CA LEU A 68 0.31 3.40 4.45
C LEU A 68 1.16 2.61 5.43
N GLY A 69 0.75 2.60 6.69
CA GLY A 69 1.41 1.78 7.70
C GLY A 69 1.43 0.32 7.25
N ALA A 70 2.63 -0.28 7.19
CA ALA A 70 2.81 -1.62 6.63
C ALA A 70 2.03 -2.68 7.38
N ARG A 71 2.05 -2.61 8.71
CA ARG A 71 1.39 -3.59 9.56
C ARG A 71 -0.13 -3.57 9.36
N LEU A 72 -0.74 -2.38 9.46
CA LEU A 72 -2.20 -2.26 9.32
C LEU A 72 -2.66 -2.60 7.92
N PHE A 73 -1.96 -2.10 6.90
CA PHE A 73 -2.29 -2.40 5.52
C PHE A 73 -2.21 -3.90 5.25
N GLY A 74 -1.16 -4.56 5.73
CA GLY A 74 -1.00 -6.00 5.60
C GLY A 74 -2.11 -6.79 6.29
N GLU A 75 -2.49 -6.38 7.50
CA GLU A 75 -3.57 -7.03 8.25
C GLU A 75 -4.92 -6.88 7.54
N ILE A 76 -5.20 -5.70 7.00
CA ILE A 76 -6.46 -5.45 6.27
C ILE A 76 -6.53 -6.33 5.03
N VAL A 77 -5.49 -6.30 4.20
CA VAL A 77 -5.51 -7.05 2.94
C VAL A 77 -5.60 -8.56 3.18
N ARG A 78 -4.90 -9.04 4.21
CA ARG A 78 -4.97 -10.46 4.57
C ARG A 78 -6.38 -10.93 4.88
N LYS A 79 -7.20 -10.06 5.47
CA LYS A 79 -8.58 -10.37 5.88
C LYS A 79 -9.60 -10.23 4.76
N LEU A 80 -9.21 -9.67 3.62
CA LEU A 80 -10.12 -9.50 2.49
C LEU A 80 -10.41 -10.86 1.83
N PRO A 81 -11.60 -11.00 1.20
CA PRO A 81 -11.88 -12.20 0.41
C PRO A 81 -10.95 -12.25 -0.82
N ASP A 82 -10.82 -13.44 -1.41
CA ASP A 82 -10.00 -13.64 -2.59
C ASP A 82 -10.76 -13.15 -3.83
N ASP A 83 -10.70 -11.86 -4.08
CA ASP A 83 -11.44 -11.18 -5.12
C ASP A 83 -10.68 -9.91 -5.54
N ILE A 84 -11.30 -9.10 -6.38
CA ILE A 84 -10.73 -7.82 -6.81
C ILE A 84 -10.86 -6.80 -5.68
N VAL A 85 -9.74 -6.15 -5.37
CA VAL A 85 -9.68 -5.06 -4.40
C VAL A 85 -9.82 -3.75 -5.15
N THR A 86 -10.73 -2.90 -4.69
CA THR A 86 -10.85 -1.53 -5.16
C THR A 86 -10.30 -0.59 -4.09
N PHE A 87 -9.31 0.19 -4.47
CA PHE A 87 -8.60 1.12 -3.59
C PHE A 87 -8.82 2.53 -4.10
N GLN A 88 -9.22 3.44 -3.22
CA GLN A 88 -9.31 4.85 -3.58
C GLN A 88 -8.96 5.72 -2.40
N SER A 89 -8.35 6.86 -2.67
CA SER A 89 -7.97 7.80 -1.64
C SER A 89 -8.39 9.22 -1.98
N GLU A 90 -8.70 9.97 -0.95
CA GLU A 90 -8.99 11.40 -1.03
C GLU A 90 -8.37 12.05 0.20
N ASN A 91 -7.44 13.00 -0.03
CA ASN A 91 -6.71 13.66 1.07
C ASN A 91 -6.10 12.67 2.06
N TYR A 92 -5.47 11.62 1.54
CA TYR A 92 -4.85 10.53 2.31
C TYR A 92 -5.82 9.63 3.07
N MET A 93 -7.11 9.92 3.06
CA MET A 93 -8.09 8.96 3.58
C MET A 93 -8.31 7.88 2.51
N VAL A 94 -8.01 6.66 2.87
CA VAL A 94 -8.05 5.52 1.96
C VAL A 94 -9.27 4.67 2.24
N ASN A 95 -10.01 4.34 1.19
CA ASN A 95 -11.12 3.38 1.23
C ASN A 95 -10.70 2.13 0.45
N ILE A 96 -10.81 0.98 1.08
CA ILE A 96 -10.48 -0.31 0.49
C ILE A 96 -11.74 -1.17 0.50
N LYS A 97 -12.17 -1.60 -0.67
CA LYS A 97 -13.33 -2.49 -0.83
C LYS A 97 -12.94 -3.77 -1.53
N CYS A 98 -13.48 -4.88 -1.05
CA CYS A 98 -13.29 -6.18 -1.69
C CYS A 98 -14.48 -7.08 -1.32
N GLY A 99 -15.26 -7.49 -2.32
CA GLY A 99 -16.49 -8.21 -2.07
C GLY A 99 -17.42 -7.38 -1.20
N MET A 100 -17.83 -7.93 -0.07
CA MET A 100 -18.70 -7.23 0.89
C MET A 100 -17.94 -6.56 2.03
N SER A 101 -16.61 -6.60 1.98
CA SER A 101 -15.77 -5.99 3.02
C SER A 101 -15.33 -4.60 2.60
N GLU A 102 -15.32 -3.68 3.58
CA GLU A 102 -14.90 -2.30 3.36
C GLU A 102 -14.11 -1.81 4.57
N PHE A 103 -12.97 -1.17 4.31
CA PHE A 103 -12.11 -0.61 5.33
C PHE A 103 -11.73 0.81 4.97
N ASN A 104 -11.60 1.67 5.98
CA ASN A 104 -11.10 3.03 5.81
C ASN A 104 -9.89 3.20 6.72
N ILE A 105 -8.78 3.66 6.15
CA ILE A 105 -7.57 3.94 6.91
C ILE A 105 -6.95 5.24 6.46
N LEU A 106 -6.22 5.89 7.36
CA LEU A 106 -5.55 7.14 7.06
C LEU A 106 -4.11 6.86 6.62
N GLY A 107 -3.77 7.34 5.44
CA GLY A 107 -2.39 7.35 4.95
C GLY A 107 -1.67 8.63 5.35
N THR A 108 -0.44 8.77 4.92
CA THR A 108 0.38 9.95 5.19
C THR A 108 1.03 10.46 3.91
N ASP A 109 1.53 11.71 4.00
CA ASP A 109 2.18 12.38 2.90
C ASP A 109 3.48 11.64 2.51
N PRO A 110 3.70 11.36 1.23
CA PRO A 110 4.90 10.70 0.77
C PRO A 110 6.17 11.53 0.89
N GLU A 111 6.08 12.83 1.11
CA GLU A 111 7.27 13.70 1.24
C GLU A 111 8.21 13.26 2.36
N GLU A 112 7.69 12.66 3.41
CA GLU A 112 8.51 12.20 4.53
C GLU A 112 9.20 10.86 4.25
N PHE A 113 8.86 10.19 3.18
CA PHE A 113 9.46 8.92 2.79
C PHE A 113 10.75 9.20 2.02
N PRO A 114 11.92 8.75 2.51
CA PRO A 114 13.23 9.05 1.90
C PRO A 114 13.46 8.46 0.49
#